data_d6a178e0e62b592092c755b0b4243ee1
#
_entry.id   d6a178e0e62b592092c755b0b4243ee1
#
_cell.length_a   1.000
_cell.length_b   1.000
_cell.length_c   1.000
_cell.angle_alpha   90.00
_cell.angle_beta   90.00
_cell.angle_gamma   90.00
#
_symmetry.space_group_name_H-M   'P 1'
#
loop_
_entity.id
_entity.type
_entity.pdbx_description
1 polymer ?
#
loop_
_entity_poly.entity_id
_entity_poly.type
_entity_poly.pdbx_seq_one_letter_code
_entity_poly.pdbx_strand_id
1 'polypeptide(L)'
;VIDLTKITRPKIDKYSTGGVGDKTTLVLAPLAAACGVVMPTMNGVDEEHVISNLDKLSAIPGFDPVLDLKGFHAQLKKVGCTFIRKDPEIAPVDAILYDMRTETGTIPSLPLITGSVLSRKLAEGAEGLVVDVKWGNGSFIKDVEQAKQLARSITRVGRSMKRRCVALVTDMNQPLGDTVGTALEIKEAIQLLKGEGPEDLQELVLKLGMEIVRLAGVAGSTLSAKQTV
;
A
#
# COMPACT_ATOMS: atom_id res chain seq x y z
N VAL A 1 -13.36 -4.27 -12.43
CA VAL A 1 -11.90 -4.47 -12.43
C VAL A 1 -11.29 -3.64 -13.56
N ILE A 2 -10.31 -2.84 -13.23
CA ILE A 2 -9.60 -2.06 -14.25
C ILE A 2 -8.77 -3.02 -15.10
N ASP A 3 -8.87 -2.88 -16.43
CA ASP A 3 -8.09 -3.69 -17.37
C ASP A 3 -6.69 -3.09 -17.57
N LEU A 4 -5.68 -3.71 -16.97
CA LEU A 4 -4.27 -3.35 -17.13
C LEU A 4 -3.50 -4.32 -18.05
N THR A 5 -4.17 -5.15 -18.84
CA THR A 5 -3.54 -6.17 -19.72
C THR A 5 -2.60 -5.56 -20.77
N LYS A 6 -2.86 -4.32 -21.20
CA LYS A 6 -1.99 -3.58 -22.13
C LYS A 6 -0.67 -3.11 -21.53
N ILE A 7 -0.50 -3.23 -20.21
CA ILE A 7 0.75 -2.96 -19.50
C ILE A 7 1.45 -4.28 -19.29
N THR A 8 2.55 -4.52 -19.98
CA THR A 8 3.28 -5.80 -19.97
C THR A 8 4.13 -6.02 -18.72
N ARG A 9 4.52 -4.93 -18.05
CA ARG A 9 5.27 -4.98 -16.78
C ARG A 9 4.40 -5.62 -15.67
N PRO A 10 5.00 -6.35 -14.70
CA PRO A 10 4.28 -6.94 -13.58
C PRO A 10 3.62 -5.85 -12.71
N LYS A 11 2.40 -6.13 -12.25
CA LYS A 11 1.58 -5.20 -11.45
C LYS A 11 1.47 -5.74 -10.03
N ILE A 12 2.28 -5.18 -9.14
CA ILE A 12 2.28 -5.53 -7.71
C ILE A 12 1.93 -4.28 -6.92
N ASP A 13 0.94 -4.39 -6.07
CA ASP A 13 0.63 -3.28 -5.17
C ASP A 13 0.96 -3.60 -3.72
N LYS A 14 1.00 -2.57 -2.90
CA LYS A 14 1.24 -2.66 -1.45
C LYS A 14 0.03 -2.10 -0.70
N TYR A 15 -0.37 -2.79 0.34
CA TYR A 15 -1.33 -2.31 1.31
C TYR A 15 -0.70 -2.24 2.70
N SER A 16 -1.01 -1.19 3.44
CA SER A 16 -0.70 -1.08 4.87
C SER A 16 -1.98 -1.00 5.67
N THR A 17 -1.99 -1.62 6.84
CA THR A 17 -3.08 -1.39 7.80
C THR A 17 -3.02 0.00 8.44
N GLY A 18 -1.95 0.74 8.18
CA GLY A 18 -1.76 2.09 8.70
C GLY A 18 -1.14 2.13 10.09
N GLY A 19 -0.49 3.23 10.38
CA GLY A 19 0.13 3.52 11.67
C GLY A 19 0.71 4.92 11.69
N VAL A 20 1.13 5.37 12.88
CA VAL A 20 1.70 6.71 13.07
C VAL A 20 3.00 6.85 12.29
N GLY A 21 3.06 7.83 11.38
CA GLY A 21 4.24 8.08 10.54
C GLY A 21 4.43 7.10 9.38
N ASP A 22 3.42 6.26 9.05
CA ASP A 22 3.53 5.33 7.92
C ASP A 22 3.53 6.06 6.58
N LYS A 23 4.73 6.24 6.05
CA LYS A 23 5.03 6.84 4.75
C LYS A 23 5.64 5.84 3.75
N THR A 24 5.67 4.54 4.10
CA THR A 24 6.33 3.49 3.31
C THR A 24 5.84 3.43 1.87
N THR A 25 4.54 3.59 1.62
CA THR A 25 3.98 3.52 0.25
C THR A 25 4.46 4.68 -0.62
N LEU A 26 4.70 5.87 -0.03
CA LEU A 26 5.22 7.04 -0.75
C LEU A 26 6.62 6.81 -1.30
N VAL A 27 7.42 6.00 -0.59
CA VAL A 27 8.78 5.61 -1.02
C VAL A 27 8.73 4.39 -1.94
N LEU A 28 7.92 3.39 -1.60
CA LEU A 28 7.85 2.13 -2.34
C LEU A 28 7.31 2.28 -3.76
N ALA A 29 6.36 3.19 -3.99
CA ALA A 29 5.76 3.34 -5.31
C ALA A 29 6.77 3.80 -6.37
N PRO A 30 7.53 4.90 -6.19
CA PRO A 30 8.57 5.28 -7.14
C PRO A 30 9.74 4.27 -7.18
N LEU A 31 10.11 3.67 -6.05
CA LEU A 31 11.15 2.64 -5.98
C LEU A 31 10.79 1.41 -6.80
N ALA A 32 9.58 0.87 -6.63
CA ALA A 32 9.08 -0.26 -7.42
C ALA A 32 9.03 0.07 -8.92
N ALA A 33 8.59 1.28 -9.27
CA ALA A 33 8.56 1.75 -10.65
C ALA A 33 9.97 1.80 -11.26
N ALA A 34 10.97 2.25 -10.50
CA ALA A 34 12.38 2.24 -10.90
C ALA A 34 12.92 0.80 -11.12
N CYS A 35 12.43 -0.16 -10.33
CA CYS A 35 12.74 -1.59 -10.50
C CYS A 35 11.92 -2.27 -11.62
N GLY A 36 11.13 -1.54 -12.40
CA GLY A 36 10.35 -2.08 -13.51
C GLY A 36 9.01 -2.70 -13.11
N VAL A 37 8.57 -2.53 -11.86
CA VAL A 37 7.26 -3.00 -11.36
C VAL A 37 6.24 -1.88 -11.47
N VAL A 38 5.02 -2.20 -11.85
CA VAL A 38 3.91 -1.22 -11.87
C VAL A 38 3.15 -1.29 -10.55
N MET A 39 2.96 -0.13 -9.91
CA MET A 39 2.19 0.01 -8.66
C MET A 39 0.94 0.86 -8.88
N PRO A 40 -0.23 0.23 -9.13
CA PRO A 40 -1.51 0.94 -9.36
C PRO A 40 -2.19 1.27 -8.03
N THR A 41 -1.62 2.16 -7.23
CA THR A 41 -2.03 2.38 -5.86
C THR A 41 -3.28 3.27 -5.75
N MET A 42 -4.35 2.68 -5.23
CA MET A 42 -5.58 3.39 -4.86
C MET A 42 -5.63 3.58 -3.33
N ASN A 43 -5.91 4.79 -2.90
CA ASN A 43 -5.94 5.15 -1.48
C ASN A 43 -7.30 5.73 -1.08
N GLY A 44 -7.66 5.52 0.18
CA GLY A 44 -8.73 6.28 0.83
C GLY A 44 -8.29 7.71 1.13
N VAL A 45 -9.26 8.55 1.45
CA VAL A 45 -9.08 9.86 2.06
C VAL A 45 -9.89 9.86 3.35
N ASP A 46 -9.52 10.75 4.28
CA ASP A 46 -10.24 10.93 5.55
C ASP A 46 -10.43 9.60 6.32
N GLU A 47 -9.41 8.75 6.35
CA GLU A 47 -9.43 7.54 7.16
C GLU A 47 -9.26 7.93 8.63
N GLU A 48 -10.29 7.67 9.45
CA GLU A 48 -10.43 8.16 10.84
C GLU A 48 -9.24 7.85 11.76
N HIS A 49 -8.44 6.86 11.44
CA HIS A 49 -7.37 6.35 12.32
C HIS A 49 -5.95 6.64 11.83
N VAL A 50 -5.77 7.14 10.60
CA VAL A 50 -4.46 7.48 10.03
C VAL A 50 -4.57 8.57 8.98
N ILE A 51 -3.53 9.39 8.86
CA ILE A 51 -3.38 10.32 7.74
C ILE A 51 -3.10 9.51 6.48
N SER A 52 -3.96 9.60 5.49
CA SER A 52 -3.82 8.85 4.24
C SER A 52 -2.62 9.32 3.40
N ASN A 53 -2.17 8.46 2.48
CA ASN A 53 -1.12 8.87 1.54
C ASN A 53 -1.55 10.05 0.66
N LEU A 54 -2.83 10.16 0.31
CA LEU A 54 -3.35 11.27 -0.48
C LEU A 54 -3.35 12.58 0.31
N ASP A 55 -3.71 12.54 1.59
CA ASP A 55 -3.64 13.72 2.47
C ASP A 55 -2.20 14.23 2.59
N LYS A 56 -1.23 13.31 2.71
CA LYS A 56 0.20 13.66 2.71
C LYS A 56 0.63 14.27 1.38
N LEU A 57 0.27 13.65 0.26
CA LEU A 57 0.62 14.12 -1.09
C LEU A 57 -0.02 15.47 -1.41
N SER A 58 -1.14 15.84 -0.78
CA SER A 58 -1.75 17.17 -0.94
C SER A 58 -0.83 18.33 -0.49
N ALA A 59 0.19 18.03 0.33
CA ALA A 59 1.22 18.99 0.69
C ALA A 59 2.18 19.36 -0.46
N ILE A 60 2.13 18.61 -1.57
CA ILE A 60 2.93 18.90 -2.77
C ILE A 60 2.13 19.88 -3.66
N PRO A 61 2.62 21.10 -3.90
CA PRO A 61 1.91 22.04 -4.75
C PRO A 61 1.65 21.49 -6.17
N GLY A 62 0.39 21.54 -6.60
CA GLY A 62 -0.02 21.06 -7.92
C GLY A 62 -0.23 19.54 -8.02
N PHE A 63 -0.12 18.80 -6.93
CA PHE A 63 -0.52 17.38 -6.93
C PHE A 63 -2.04 17.25 -6.99
N ASP A 64 -2.54 16.53 -7.99
CA ASP A 64 -3.96 16.20 -8.14
C ASP A 64 -4.16 14.67 -8.12
N PRO A 65 -4.83 14.12 -7.09
CA PRO A 65 -5.12 12.69 -6.99
C PRO A 65 -6.35 12.28 -7.82
N VAL A 66 -7.06 13.23 -8.42
CA VAL A 66 -8.27 12.94 -9.20
C VAL A 66 -7.89 12.67 -10.65
N LEU A 67 -7.79 11.39 -10.98
CA LEU A 67 -7.54 10.95 -12.36
C LEU A 67 -8.73 10.13 -12.85
N ASP A 68 -9.18 10.40 -14.06
CA ASP A 68 -10.07 9.50 -14.77
C ASP A 68 -9.32 8.21 -15.18
N LEU A 69 -10.05 7.19 -15.62
CA LEU A 69 -9.43 5.91 -16.04
C LEU A 69 -8.40 6.10 -17.15
N LYS A 70 -8.58 7.05 -18.06
CA LYS A 70 -7.63 7.34 -19.13
C LYS A 70 -6.33 7.93 -18.58
N GLY A 71 -6.43 8.91 -17.68
CA GLY A 71 -5.31 9.51 -16.98
C GLY A 71 -4.57 8.46 -16.11
N PHE A 72 -5.31 7.62 -15.41
CA PHE A 72 -4.75 6.51 -14.64
C PHE A 72 -3.88 5.56 -15.52
N HIS A 73 -4.42 5.10 -16.64
CA HIS A 73 -3.66 4.27 -17.58
C HIS A 73 -2.44 4.97 -18.16
N ALA A 74 -2.58 6.24 -18.54
CA ALA A 74 -1.48 7.03 -19.08
C ALA A 74 -0.36 7.20 -18.05
N GLN A 75 -0.70 7.49 -16.80
CA GLN A 75 0.25 7.66 -15.71
C GLN A 75 1.00 6.34 -15.42
N LEU A 76 0.30 5.23 -15.29
CA LEU A 76 0.92 3.92 -15.07
C LEU A 76 1.85 3.52 -16.22
N LYS A 77 1.48 3.80 -17.46
CA LYS A 77 2.32 3.51 -18.63
C LYS A 77 3.59 4.38 -18.64
N LYS A 78 3.44 5.66 -18.32
CA LYS A 78 4.53 6.65 -18.39
C LYS A 78 5.50 6.54 -17.22
N VAL A 79 4.97 6.48 -15.99
CA VAL A 79 5.76 6.57 -14.75
C VAL A 79 5.93 5.20 -14.08
N GLY A 80 4.95 4.33 -14.17
CA GLY A 80 4.98 3.02 -13.50
C GLY A 80 4.28 2.99 -12.15
N CYS A 81 3.94 4.14 -11.58
CA CYS A 81 3.14 4.19 -10.35
C CYS A 81 2.14 5.34 -10.41
N THR A 82 1.12 5.25 -9.58
CA THR A 82 0.14 6.31 -9.41
C THR A 82 -0.46 6.25 -8.01
N PHE A 83 -0.91 7.42 -7.53
CA PHE A 83 -1.68 7.54 -6.32
C PHE A 83 -3.02 8.18 -6.70
N ILE A 84 -4.08 7.40 -6.68
CA ILE A 84 -5.42 7.89 -7.01
C ILE A 84 -6.36 7.73 -5.82
N ARG A 85 -7.39 8.58 -5.82
CA ARG A 85 -8.47 8.51 -4.86
C ARG A 85 -9.29 7.23 -5.09
N LYS A 86 -9.75 6.62 -4.00
CA LYS A 86 -10.73 5.56 -4.01
C LYS A 86 -11.98 6.02 -4.79
N ASP A 87 -12.30 5.28 -5.84
CA ASP A 87 -13.45 5.57 -6.68
C ASP A 87 -14.55 4.53 -6.41
N PRO A 88 -15.76 4.97 -6.00
CA PRO A 88 -16.90 4.07 -5.80
C PRO A 88 -17.26 3.25 -7.06
N GLU A 89 -17.00 3.75 -8.26
CA GLU A 89 -17.26 3.01 -9.49
C GLU A 89 -16.33 1.79 -9.68
N ILE A 90 -15.14 1.83 -9.06
CA ILE A 90 -14.15 0.74 -9.18
C ILE A 90 -14.46 -0.40 -8.22
N ALA A 91 -14.92 -0.10 -7.00
CA ALA A 91 -15.26 -1.07 -5.98
C ALA A 91 -16.54 -0.68 -5.23
N PRO A 92 -17.70 -0.63 -5.91
CA PRO A 92 -18.93 -0.04 -5.36
C PRO A 92 -19.45 -0.76 -4.11
N VAL A 93 -19.36 -2.08 -4.08
CA VAL A 93 -19.80 -2.88 -2.93
C VAL A 93 -18.92 -2.62 -1.71
N ASP A 94 -17.62 -2.47 -1.89
CA ASP A 94 -16.72 -2.14 -0.79
C ASP A 94 -16.99 -0.74 -0.23
N ALA A 95 -17.34 0.23 -1.08
CA ALA A 95 -17.69 1.57 -0.64
C ALA A 95 -18.92 1.53 0.29
N ILE A 96 -20.01 0.87 -0.14
CA ILE A 96 -21.23 0.72 0.66
C ILE A 96 -20.95 -0.02 1.98
N LEU A 97 -20.21 -1.13 1.92
CA LEU A 97 -19.87 -1.90 3.11
C LEU A 97 -18.97 -1.11 4.08
N TYR A 98 -18.09 -0.26 3.56
CA TYR A 98 -17.21 0.56 4.39
C TYR A 98 -18.01 1.61 5.18
N ASP A 99 -18.96 2.29 4.52
CA ASP A 99 -19.84 3.25 5.16
C ASP A 99 -20.68 2.57 6.27
N MET A 100 -21.27 1.40 5.98
CA MET A 100 -21.99 0.61 6.98
C MET A 100 -21.10 0.20 8.16
N ARG A 101 -19.83 -0.14 7.92
CA ARG A 101 -18.88 -0.50 8.98
C ARG A 101 -18.54 0.69 9.86
N THR A 102 -18.44 1.89 9.30
CA THR A 102 -18.25 3.12 10.06
C THR A 102 -19.44 3.36 10.98
N GLU A 103 -20.66 3.28 10.45
CA GLU A 103 -21.89 3.49 11.23
C GLU A 103 -22.10 2.44 12.34
N THR A 104 -21.69 1.20 12.09
CA THR A 104 -21.90 0.07 13.03
C THR A 104 -20.70 -0.18 13.95
N GLY A 105 -19.62 0.60 13.85
CA GLY A 105 -18.41 0.40 14.66
C GLY A 105 -17.67 -0.92 14.38
N THR A 106 -17.84 -1.49 13.17
CA THR A 106 -17.25 -2.79 12.79
C THR A 106 -15.98 -2.67 11.93
N ILE A 107 -15.38 -1.49 11.88
CA ILE A 107 -14.09 -1.27 11.17
C ILE A 107 -13.02 -2.28 11.59
N PRO A 108 -12.83 -2.64 12.89
CA PRO A 108 -11.79 -3.57 13.33
C PRO A 108 -12.05 -5.05 13.01
N SER A 109 -13.17 -5.39 12.38
CA SER A 109 -13.51 -6.78 12.05
C SER A 109 -12.53 -7.37 11.04
N LEU A 110 -11.72 -8.37 11.43
CA LEU A 110 -10.70 -8.99 10.58
C LEU A 110 -11.25 -9.58 9.27
N PRO A 111 -12.40 -10.28 9.25
CA PRO A 111 -13.00 -10.75 8.00
C PRO A 111 -13.40 -9.61 7.07
N LEU A 112 -13.98 -8.53 7.60
CA LEU A 112 -14.40 -7.38 6.81
C LEU A 112 -13.21 -6.57 6.29
N ILE A 113 -12.12 -6.44 7.06
CA ILE A 113 -10.85 -5.86 6.59
C ILE A 113 -10.31 -6.70 5.43
N THR A 114 -10.29 -8.03 5.58
CA THR A 114 -9.79 -8.94 4.53
C THR A 114 -10.57 -8.75 3.22
N GLY A 115 -11.88 -8.71 3.28
CA GLY A 115 -12.75 -8.51 2.11
C GLY A 115 -12.53 -7.15 1.46
N SER A 116 -12.53 -6.09 2.26
CA SER A 116 -12.34 -4.71 1.81
C SER A 116 -10.99 -4.50 1.12
N VAL A 117 -9.89 -4.98 1.74
CA VAL A 117 -8.55 -4.86 1.15
C VAL A 117 -8.46 -5.58 -0.18
N LEU A 118 -8.87 -6.85 -0.22
CA LEU A 118 -8.74 -7.66 -1.42
C LEU A 118 -9.67 -7.19 -2.55
N SER A 119 -10.89 -6.80 -2.27
CA SER A 119 -11.81 -6.30 -3.30
C SER A 119 -11.24 -5.08 -4.02
N ARG A 120 -10.71 -4.11 -3.29
CA ARG A 120 -10.07 -2.91 -3.85
C ARG A 120 -8.82 -3.26 -4.67
N LYS A 121 -7.91 -4.05 -4.08
CA LYS A 121 -6.64 -4.41 -4.72
C LYS A 121 -6.81 -5.28 -5.98
N LEU A 122 -7.87 -6.07 -6.02
CA LEU A 122 -8.25 -6.79 -7.22
C LEU A 122 -8.92 -5.90 -8.26
N ALA A 123 -9.76 -4.95 -7.81
CA ALA A 123 -10.49 -4.04 -8.69
C ALA A 123 -9.55 -3.07 -9.43
N GLU A 124 -8.45 -2.64 -8.82
CA GLU A 124 -7.42 -1.79 -9.45
C GLU A 124 -6.51 -2.52 -10.44
N GLY A 125 -6.65 -3.85 -10.57
CA GLY A 125 -5.91 -4.66 -11.56
C GLY A 125 -4.56 -5.20 -11.08
N ALA A 126 -4.26 -5.19 -9.78
CA ALA A 126 -3.03 -5.77 -9.24
C ALA A 126 -2.98 -7.29 -9.42
N GLU A 127 -1.84 -7.83 -9.85
CA GLU A 127 -1.57 -9.26 -10.03
C GLU A 127 -1.02 -9.90 -8.77
N GLY A 128 -0.46 -9.09 -7.89
CA GLY A 128 0.05 -9.52 -6.60
C GLY A 128 -0.01 -8.39 -5.57
N LEU A 129 0.09 -8.77 -4.31
CA LEU A 129 -0.08 -7.87 -3.18
C LEU A 129 0.93 -8.15 -2.08
N VAL A 130 1.65 -7.13 -1.66
CA VAL A 130 2.45 -7.10 -0.43
C VAL A 130 1.65 -6.37 0.64
N VAL A 131 1.42 -7.03 1.76
CA VAL A 131 0.63 -6.48 2.87
C VAL A 131 1.53 -6.22 4.06
N ASP A 132 1.52 -4.99 4.52
CA ASP A 132 2.18 -4.55 5.74
C ASP A 132 1.14 -4.46 6.85
N VAL A 133 1.08 -5.50 7.70
CA VAL A 133 0.14 -5.58 8.82
C VAL A 133 0.82 -5.05 10.07
N LYS A 134 0.50 -3.82 10.41
CA LYS A 134 1.08 -3.12 11.58
C LYS A 134 0.34 -3.47 12.86
N TRP A 135 1.09 -3.67 13.94
CA TRP A 135 0.55 -3.92 15.28
C TRP A 135 1.30 -3.08 16.32
N GLY A 136 0.63 -2.74 17.41
CA GLY A 136 1.24 -1.99 18.52
C GLY A 136 0.52 -0.68 18.83
N ASN A 137 1.10 0.13 19.67
CA ASN A 137 0.47 1.35 20.19
C ASN A 137 0.14 2.40 19.12
N GLY A 138 0.94 2.49 18.08
CA GLY A 138 0.73 3.40 16.94
C GLY A 138 -0.14 2.82 15.81
N SER A 139 -0.72 1.62 16.00
CA SER A 139 -1.61 0.96 15.04
C SER A 139 -3.01 0.77 15.66
N PHE A 140 -4.03 0.56 14.82
CA PHE A 140 -5.34 0.16 15.31
C PHE A 140 -5.37 -1.31 15.79
N ILE A 141 -4.52 -2.18 15.27
CA ILE A 141 -4.33 -3.55 15.76
C ILE A 141 -3.32 -3.50 16.91
N LYS A 142 -3.79 -3.77 18.13
CA LYS A 142 -2.95 -3.68 19.33
C LYS A 142 -2.20 -4.99 19.63
N ASP A 143 -2.74 -6.11 19.21
CA ASP A 143 -2.26 -7.44 19.52
C ASP A 143 -1.58 -8.10 18.32
N VAL A 144 -0.38 -8.66 18.54
CA VAL A 144 0.43 -9.29 17.47
C VAL A 144 -0.23 -10.53 16.91
N GLU A 145 -0.99 -11.29 17.73
CA GLU A 145 -1.68 -12.49 17.25
C GLU A 145 -2.87 -12.13 16.35
N GLN A 146 -3.59 -11.04 16.65
CA GLN A 146 -4.60 -10.50 15.75
C GLN A 146 -3.98 -10.05 14.41
N ALA A 147 -2.82 -9.40 14.45
CA ALA A 147 -2.10 -9.03 13.24
C ALA A 147 -1.71 -10.26 12.40
N LYS A 148 -1.19 -11.32 13.04
CA LYS A 148 -0.89 -12.59 12.38
C LYS A 148 -2.14 -13.27 11.82
N GLN A 149 -3.27 -13.21 12.52
CA GLN A 149 -4.54 -13.74 12.02
C GLN A 149 -5.00 -12.99 10.77
N LEU A 150 -4.94 -11.66 10.77
CA LEU A 150 -5.26 -10.84 9.59
C LEU A 150 -4.33 -11.16 8.42
N ALA A 151 -3.02 -11.22 8.67
CA ALA A 151 -2.02 -11.56 7.66
C ALA A 151 -2.30 -12.93 6.99
N ARG A 152 -2.62 -13.95 7.80
CA ARG A 152 -3.01 -15.28 7.31
C ARG A 152 -4.33 -15.24 6.53
N SER A 153 -5.32 -14.48 7.00
CA SER A 153 -6.61 -14.33 6.33
C SER A 153 -6.44 -13.74 4.93
N ILE A 154 -5.77 -12.57 4.83
CA ILE A 154 -5.56 -11.89 3.54
C ILE A 154 -4.75 -12.77 2.58
N THR A 155 -3.66 -13.39 3.05
CA THR A 155 -2.83 -14.23 2.17
C THR A 155 -3.55 -15.49 1.71
N ARG A 156 -4.36 -16.13 2.57
CA ARG A 156 -5.15 -17.31 2.22
C ARG A 156 -6.22 -16.99 1.19
N VAL A 157 -7.01 -15.94 1.43
CA VAL A 157 -8.09 -15.52 0.52
C VAL A 157 -7.50 -15.00 -0.79
N GLY A 158 -6.45 -14.20 -0.76
CA GLY A 158 -5.78 -13.71 -1.97
C GLY A 158 -5.28 -14.86 -2.86
N ARG A 159 -4.68 -15.89 -2.26
CA ARG A 159 -4.24 -17.10 -2.99
C ARG A 159 -5.41 -17.88 -3.57
N SER A 160 -6.53 -18.03 -2.85
CA SER A 160 -7.74 -18.69 -3.38
C SER A 160 -8.30 -17.96 -4.61
N MET A 161 -8.08 -16.65 -4.68
CA MET A 161 -8.42 -15.81 -5.84
C MET A 161 -7.31 -15.79 -6.91
N LYS A 162 -6.33 -16.70 -6.84
CA LYS A 162 -5.20 -16.84 -7.79
C LYS A 162 -4.32 -15.58 -7.84
N ARG A 163 -4.18 -14.87 -6.74
CA ARG A 163 -3.27 -13.73 -6.61
C ARG A 163 -2.05 -14.10 -5.77
N ARG A 164 -0.90 -13.57 -6.16
CA ARG A 164 0.32 -13.70 -5.37
C ARG A 164 0.23 -12.74 -4.19
N CYS A 165 0.17 -13.26 -2.97
CA CYS A 165 0.03 -12.44 -1.76
C CYS A 165 1.08 -12.84 -0.73
N VAL A 166 1.76 -11.84 -0.19
CA VAL A 166 2.68 -11.94 0.95
C VAL A 166 2.28 -10.90 1.98
N ALA A 167 2.36 -11.25 3.26
CA ALA A 167 2.11 -10.32 4.35
C ALA A 167 3.30 -10.32 5.32
N LEU A 168 3.72 -9.13 5.71
CA LEU A 168 4.66 -8.89 6.78
C LEU A 168 3.88 -8.37 7.99
N VAL A 169 4.22 -8.86 9.19
CA VAL A 169 3.70 -8.32 10.44
C VAL A 169 4.79 -7.44 11.03
N THR A 170 4.51 -6.16 11.18
CA THR A 170 5.50 -5.14 11.52
C THR A 170 5.15 -4.41 12.80
N ASP A 171 6.16 -4.05 13.57
CA ASP A 171 5.98 -3.34 14.84
C ASP A 171 5.64 -1.86 14.60
N MET A 172 4.68 -1.36 15.37
CA MET A 172 4.24 0.02 15.40
C MET A 172 4.10 0.55 16.84
N ASN A 173 4.92 0.05 17.76
CA ASN A 173 4.98 0.59 19.12
C ASN A 173 5.72 1.94 19.22
N GLN A 174 6.46 2.27 18.18
CA GLN A 174 7.06 3.58 17.95
C GLN A 174 6.51 4.18 16.65
N PRO A 175 6.39 5.51 16.51
CA PRO A 175 6.17 6.14 15.21
C PRO A 175 7.27 5.73 14.23
N LEU A 176 6.91 5.53 12.96
CA LEU A 176 7.86 5.14 11.93
C LEU A 176 8.58 6.36 11.38
N GLY A 177 9.90 6.34 11.43
CA GLY A 177 10.75 7.45 11.07
C GLY A 177 10.75 8.58 12.11
N ASP A 178 11.36 9.70 11.78
CA ASP A 178 11.60 10.81 12.69
C ASP A 178 10.48 11.86 12.67
N THR A 179 9.61 11.85 11.67
CA THR A 179 8.61 12.90 11.47
C THR A 179 7.19 12.34 11.33
N VAL A 180 6.24 13.11 11.88
CA VAL A 180 4.80 12.86 11.74
C VAL A 180 4.12 14.16 11.30
N GLY A 181 3.29 14.10 10.28
CA GLY A 181 2.58 15.22 9.69
C GLY A 181 2.71 15.26 8.17
N THR A 182 1.71 15.79 7.48
CA THR A 182 1.57 15.69 6.03
C THR A 182 2.83 16.10 5.26
N ALA A 183 3.25 17.35 5.36
CA ALA A 183 4.41 17.89 4.65
C ALA A 183 5.75 17.33 5.19
N LEU A 184 5.83 17.04 6.49
CA LEU A 184 7.05 16.49 7.09
C LEU A 184 7.32 15.07 6.61
N GLU A 185 6.29 14.25 6.55
CA GLU A 185 6.42 12.87 6.05
C GLU A 185 6.75 12.83 4.55
N ILE A 186 6.25 13.77 3.74
CA ILE A 186 6.67 13.90 2.33
C ILE A 186 8.15 14.25 2.23
N LYS A 187 8.63 15.21 3.04
CA LYS A 187 10.05 15.57 3.05
C LYS A 187 10.92 14.38 3.42
N GLU A 188 10.56 13.65 4.45
CA GLU A 188 11.31 12.47 4.91
C GLU A 188 11.28 11.34 3.88
N ALA A 189 10.15 11.10 3.21
CA ALA A 189 10.07 10.14 2.11
C ALA A 189 10.99 10.52 0.94
N ILE A 190 11.08 11.82 0.60
CA ILE A 190 12.00 12.31 -0.44
C ILE A 190 13.46 12.17 0.01
N GLN A 191 13.78 12.44 1.27
CA GLN A 191 15.12 12.25 1.82
C GLN A 191 15.54 10.78 1.75
N LEU A 192 14.64 9.87 2.13
CA LEU A 192 14.92 8.45 2.03
C LEU A 192 15.19 7.99 0.58
N LEU A 193 14.43 8.49 -0.40
CA LEU A 193 14.68 8.23 -1.82
C LEU A 193 16.02 8.79 -2.32
N LYS A 194 16.60 9.75 -1.61
CA LYS A 194 17.97 10.27 -1.88
C LYS A 194 19.06 9.49 -1.14
N GLY A 195 18.70 8.48 -0.36
CA GLY A 195 19.63 7.70 0.46
C GLY A 195 19.88 8.31 1.84
N GLU A 196 19.08 9.30 2.24
CA GLU A 196 19.15 10.00 3.51
C GLU A 196 17.84 9.76 4.27
N GLY A 197 17.87 9.10 5.41
CA GLY A 197 16.63 8.88 6.17
C GLY A 197 16.82 8.00 7.39
N PRO A 198 15.79 7.92 8.26
CA PRO A 198 15.83 7.09 9.45
C PRO A 198 16.05 5.61 9.13
N GLU A 199 16.86 4.95 9.94
CA GLU A 199 17.26 3.56 9.72
C GLU A 199 16.06 2.59 9.77
N ASP A 200 15.13 2.79 10.70
CA ASP A 200 13.92 1.98 10.86
C ASP A 200 13.01 2.05 9.63
N LEU A 201 12.82 3.24 9.07
CA LEU A 201 12.05 3.46 7.84
C LEU A 201 12.76 2.82 6.64
N GLN A 202 14.07 3.00 6.54
CA GLN A 202 14.89 2.40 5.47
C GLN A 202 14.81 0.88 5.51
N GLU A 203 15.00 0.27 6.68
CA GLU A 203 14.94 -1.18 6.86
C GLU A 203 13.59 -1.74 6.43
N LEU A 204 12.49 -1.10 6.86
CA LEU A 204 11.14 -1.53 6.52
C LEU A 204 10.86 -1.39 5.02
N VAL A 205 11.23 -0.26 4.41
CA VAL A 205 11.07 -0.03 2.97
C VAL A 205 11.86 -1.06 2.16
N LEU A 206 13.09 -1.36 2.54
CA LEU A 206 13.88 -2.40 1.87
C LEU A 206 13.25 -3.78 1.98
N LYS A 207 12.75 -4.17 3.17
CA LYS A 207 12.05 -5.46 3.35
C LYS A 207 10.81 -5.57 2.48
N LEU A 208 9.96 -4.54 2.47
CA LEU A 208 8.76 -4.50 1.64
C LEU A 208 9.09 -4.46 0.14
N GLY A 209 10.09 -3.67 -0.24
CA GLY A 209 10.57 -3.56 -1.63
C GLY A 209 11.11 -4.88 -2.16
N MET A 210 11.91 -5.61 -1.37
CA MET A 210 12.37 -6.95 -1.73
C MET A 210 11.21 -7.91 -2.02
N GLU A 211 10.13 -7.87 -1.22
CA GLU A 211 8.95 -8.71 -1.47
C GLU A 211 8.20 -8.28 -2.74
N ILE A 212 8.12 -6.97 -3.02
CA ILE A 212 7.51 -6.46 -4.26
C ILE A 212 8.27 -6.98 -5.49
N VAL A 213 9.58 -6.82 -5.56
CA VAL A 213 10.37 -7.26 -6.73
C VAL A 213 10.43 -8.77 -6.86
N ARG A 214 10.40 -9.50 -5.73
CA ARG A 214 10.31 -10.96 -5.70
C ARG A 214 8.96 -11.46 -6.24
N LEU A 215 7.85 -10.89 -5.80
CA LEU A 215 6.52 -11.21 -6.31
C LEU A 215 6.36 -10.84 -7.78
N ALA A 216 7.01 -9.77 -8.20
CA ALA A 216 7.02 -9.35 -9.60
C ALA A 216 7.79 -10.31 -10.51
N GLY A 217 8.64 -11.16 -9.96
CA GLY A 217 9.55 -12.02 -10.73
C GLY A 217 10.73 -11.26 -11.35
N VAL A 218 11.00 -10.03 -10.89
CA VAL A 218 12.15 -9.22 -11.31
C VAL A 218 13.43 -9.75 -10.65
N ALA A 219 13.31 -10.29 -9.45
CA ALA A 219 14.41 -10.89 -8.71
C ALA A 219 14.11 -12.35 -8.37
N GLY A 220 15.04 -13.25 -8.66
CA GLY A 220 14.86 -14.70 -8.45
C GLY A 220 15.14 -15.18 -7.02
N SER A 221 15.84 -14.38 -6.21
CA SER A 221 16.20 -14.73 -4.82
C SER A 221 16.14 -13.51 -3.91
N THR A 222 16.14 -13.73 -2.60
CA THR A 222 16.18 -12.64 -1.60
C THR A 222 17.47 -11.80 -1.75
N LEU A 223 18.61 -12.42 -2.05
CA LEU A 223 19.86 -11.71 -2.28
C LEU A 223 19.78 -10.83 -3.53
N SER A 224 19.27 -11.38 -4.64
CA SER A 224 19.03 -10.62 -5.86
C SER A 224 18.02 -9.50 -5.65
N ALA A 225 16.96 -9.73 -4.88
CA ALA A 225 15.98 -8.70 -4.53
C ALA A 225 16.61 -7.55 -3.75
N LYS A 226 17.49 -7.85 -2.78
CA LYS A 226 18.23 -6.83 -2.02
C LYS A 226 19.15 -5.97 -2.90
N GLN A 227 19.72 -6.56 -3.95
CA GLN A 227 20.58 -5.83 -4.89
C GLN A 227 19.78 -4.99 -5.90
N THR A 228 18.50 -5.32 -6.13
CA THR A 228 17.63 -4.63 -7.07
C THR A 228 16.98 -3.40 -6.44
N VAL A 229 16.65 -3.45 -5.17
CA VAL A 229 16.04 -2.37 -4.36
C VAL A 229 17.10 -1.47 -3.74
#